data_70881f8557153e87d9b70d791c221add
#
_entry.id   70881f8557153e87d9b70d791c221add
#
_cell.length_a   1.000
_cell.length_b   1.000
_cell.length_c   1.000
_cell.angle_alpha   90.00
_cell.angle_beta   90.00
_cell.angle_gamma   90.00
#
_symmetry.space_group_name_H-M   'P 1'
#
loop_
_entity.id
_entity.type
_entity.pdbx_description
1 polymer ?
#
loop_
_entity_poly.entity_id
_entity_poly.type
_entity_poly.pdbx_seq_one_letter_code
_entity_poly.pdbx_strand_id
1 'polypeptide(L)'
;MSRSTFRVLFYLKRNAPKKNGMIPVMCRITVNGKVSQFSSKLDVEEKMWNVELGKLTGRSLVAQEGNRMLDKIRLGINKAYQEVCDTDGYVTAEKVRNAYLGLGQNHKTLLAVFKQHNEDYAKQVGKMKSERSYWKYCVVYNHLSEFIKQRYKMSDIALRELTPAFITDFELFLRTEKNHCTNTVWSYMMPFRSIIFTAINNGWLARDPFYAYHITKEETKRGFLTKEEITALINGTFKKKSFELIRDLFIFCCFTGLSWRDMYNLTEENLQTSFDGHLWIKTNRQKTGVESNIRLLDVPKHIIEKYSGMAEDGRLLPVPCYPHCRYGIKAVAKQCGINKNVTWHQSRHSYATTICLSNGVPIETLSKMMGHTSIRSTQIYAKITAEKVSNDMERLSKQIESMEQFICQTI
;
A
#
# COMPACT_ATOMS: atom_id res chain seq x y z
N MET A 1 -17.27 -26.47 32.47
CA MET A 1 -18.08 -25.53 31.64
C MET A 1 -19.53 -25.69 32.06
N SER A 2 -20.21 -24.66 32.60
CA SER A 2 -21.62 -24.72 32.92
C SER A 2 -22.43 -24.83 31.62
N ARG A 3 -23.24 -25.85 31.49
CA ARG A 3 -24.12 -26.03 30.32
C ARG A 3 -25.05 -24.82 30.22
N SER A 4 -24.94 -24.01 29.21
CA SER A 4 -25.85 -22.91 28.87
C SER A 4 -27.26 -23.52 28.58
N THR A 5 -28.29 -23.05 29.27
CA THR A 5 -29.67 -23.48 28.97
C THR A 5 -30.18 -22.69 27.76
N PHE A 6 -30.50 -23.41 26.66
CA PHE A 6 -31.03 -22.81 25.45
C PHE A 6 -32.37 -23.42 25.09
N ARG A 7 -33.40 -22.59 24.85
CA ARG A 7 -34.76 -23.03 24.48
C ARG A 7 -35.39 -22.06 23.48
N VAL A 8 -36.08 -22.63 22.48
CA VAL A 8 -36.92 -21.90 21.52
C VAL A 8 -38.37 -22.34 21.68
N LEU A 9 -39.25 -21.38 21.90
CA LEU A 9 -40.69 -21.61 22.09
C LEU A 9 -41.51 -20.73 21.16
N PHE A 10 -42.55 -21.29 20.56
CA PHE A 10 -43.57 -20.53 19.82
C PHE A 10 -44.84 -20.42 20.63
N TYR A 11 -45.49 -19.26 20.60
CA TYR A 11 -46.74 -19.01 21.35
C TYR A 11 -47.60 -17.95 20.65
N LEU A 12 -48.92 -17.95 20.93
CA LEU A 12 -49.85 -16.97 20.39
C LEU A 12 -49.85 -15.67 21.19
N LYS A 13 -49.79 -14.54 20.48
CA LYS A 13 -49.92 -13.18 21.08
C LYS A 13 -51.41 -12.81 21.22
N ARG A 14 -52.11 -13.42 22.15
CA ARG A 14 -53.57 -13.29 22.37
C ARG A 14 -54.03 -11.87 22.69
N ASN A 15 -53.17 -11.02 23.23
CA ASN A 15 -53.48 -9.64 23.57
C ASN A 15 -53.40 -8.66 22.36
N ALA A 16 -53.16 -9.17 21.16
CA ALA A 16 -53.10 -8.34 19.95
C ALA A 16 -53.61 -9.11 18.73
N PRO A 17 -54.91 -9.54 18.71
CA PRO A 17 -55.50 -10.18 17.55
C PRO A 17 -55.59 -9.18 16.38
N LYS A 18 -55.46 -9.65 15.15
CA LYS A 18 -55.65 -8.86 13.94
C LYS A 18 -57.14 -8.61 13.66
N LYS A 19 -57.45 -7.59 12.83
CA LYS A 19 -58.83 -7.24 12.44
C LYS A 19 -59.60 -8.41 11.80
N ASN A 20 -58.91 -9.41 11.24
CA ASN A 20 -59.49 -10.61 10.63
C ASN A 20 -59.65 -11.80 11.61
N GLY A 21 -59.47 -11.56 12.93
CA GLY A 21 -59.59 -12.64 13.94
C GLY A 21 -58.36 -13.55 14.06
N MET A 22 -57.33 -13.37 13.22
CA MET A 22 -56.11 -14.16 13.30
C MET A 22 -55.20 -13.67 14.41
N ILE A 23 -54.48 -14.58 15.07
CA ILE A 23 -53.59 -14.27 16.18
C ILE A 23 -52.14 -14.46 15.72
N PRO A 24 -51.25 -13.46 15.90
CA PRO A 24 -49.84 -13.57 15.55
C PRO A 24 -49.08 -14.60 16.40
N VAL A 25 -48.30 -15.44 15.76
CA VAL A 25 -47.36 -16.37 16.43
C VAL A 25 -46.06 -15.66 16.73
N MET A 26 -45.68 -15.67 18.00
CA MET A 26 -44.39 -15.11 18.47
C MET A 26 -43.39 -16.23 18.70
N CYS A 27 -42.15 -15.95 18.46
CA CYS A 27 -41.00 -16.78 18.83
C CYS A 27 -40.31 -16.19 20.09
N ARG A 28 -40.05 -17.05 21.08
CA ARG A 28 -39.33 -16.73 22.30
C ARG A 28 -38.06 -17.56 22.34
N ILE A 29 -36.93 -16.87 22.46
CA ILE A 29 -35.60 -17.46 22.68
C ILE A 29 -35.24 -17.23 24.15
N THR A 30 -34.85 -18.28 24.84
CA THR A 30 -34.37 -18.23 26.24
C THR A 30 -32.96 -18.76 26.29
N VAL A 31 -32.03 -17.98 26.88
CA VAL A 31 -30.65 -18.37 27.15
C VAL A 31 -30.32 -17.99 28.58
N ASN A 32 -29.93 -18.96 29.39
CA ASN A 32 -29.57 -18.75 30.81
C ASN A 32 -30.63 -17.93 31.60
N GLY A 33 -31.92 -18.26 31.38
CA GLY A 33 -33.06 -17.58 32.03
C GLY A 33 -33.45 -16.23 31.45
N LYS A 34 -32.60 -15.59 30.61
CA LYS A 34 -32.92 -14.32 29.92
C LYS A 34 -33.67 -14.59 28.64
N VAL A 35 -34.66 -13.74 28.33
CA VAL A 35 -35.61 -13.93 27.23
C VAL A 35 -35.47 -12.84 26.19
N SER A 36 -35.57 -13.22 24.92
CA SER A 36 -35.74 -12.31 23.79
C SER A 36 -36.85 -12.81 22.87
N GLN A 37 -37.62 -11.92 22.26
CA GLN A 37 -38.81 -12.27 21.50
C GLN A 37 -38.87 -11.53 20.16
N PHE A 38 -39.50 -12.18 19.14
CA PHE A 38 -39.79 -11.54 17.86
C PHE A 38 -41.00 -12.21 17.19
N SER A 39 -41.63 -11.56 16.22
CA SER A 39 -42.75 -12.11 15.46
C SER A 39 -42.26 -13.13 14.43
N SER A 40 -42.90 -14.31 14.38
CA SER A 40 -42.63 -15.30 13.32
C SER A 40 -43.16 -14.88 11.95
N LYS A 41 -43.99 -13.81 11.89
CA LYS A 41 -44.75 -13.35 10.72
C LYS A 41 -45.83 -14.37 10.26
N LEU A 42 -46.15 -15.37 11.09
CA LEU A 42 -47.23 -16.31 10.89
C LEU A 42 -48.42 -15.87 11.75
N ASP A 43 -49.61 -15.85 11.16
CA ASP A 43 -50.86 -15.57 11.83
C ASP A 43 -51.75 -16.79 11.71
N VAL A 44 -52.41 -17.21 12.80
CA VAL A 44 -53.19 -18.43 12.85
C VAL A 44 -54.51 -18.23 13.59
N GLU A 45 -55.53 -19.07 13.31
CA GLU A 45 -56.74 -19.16 14.13
C GLU A 45 -56.42 -19.84 15.46
N GLU A 46 -56.96 -19.33 16.56
CA GLU A 46 -56.73 -19.87 17.90
C GLU A 46 -57.07 -21.38 18.01
N LYS A 47 -58.14 -21.80 17.37
CA LYS A 47 -58.60 -23.21 17.36
C LYS A 47 -57.61 -24.20 16.77
N MET A 48 -56.75 -23.70 15.89
CA MET A 48 -55.72 -24.50 15.20
C MET A 48 -54.40 -24.59 15.97
N TRP A 49 -54.29 -23.98 17.14
CA TRP A 49 -53.05 -23.94 17.87
C TRP A 49 -52.98 -24.89 19.05
N ASN A 50 -51.99 -25.76 19.09
CA ASN A 50 -51.68 -26.58 20.26
C ASN A 50 -50.62 -25.85 21.11
N VAL A 51 -51.04 -25.49 22.33
CA VAL A 51 -50.18 -24.70 23.26
C VAL A 51 -49.02 -25.55 23.79
N GLU A 52 -49.22 -26.83 24.04
CA GLU A 52 -48.18 -27.73 24.61
C GLU A 52 -47.12 -28.03 23.58
N LEU A 53 -47.46 -28.27 22.32
CA LEU A 53 -46.53 -28.57 21.23
C LEU A 53 -45.96 -27.32 20.60
N GLY A 54 -46.57 -26.15 20.79
CA GLY A 54 -46.20 -24.91 20.12
C GLY A 54 -46.26 -25.01 18.60
N LYS A 55 -47.30 -25.73 18.09
CA LYS A 55 -47.49 -26.01 16.66
C LYS A 55 -48.98 -25.94 16.28
N LEU A 56 -49.26 -25.86 14.98
CA LEU A 56 -50.65 -25.98 14.47
C LEU A 56 -51.13 -27.43 14.48
N THR A 57 -52.37 -27.60 14.82
CA THR A 57 -53.09 -28.89 14.78
C THR A 57 -53.77 -29.13 13.44
N GLY A 58 -54.00 -30.43 13.11
CA GLY A 58 -54.67 -30.80 11.89
C GLY A 58 -53.77 -31.16 10.72
N ARG A 59 -54.44 -31.74 9.65
CA ARG A 59 -53.74 -32.18 8.41
C ARG A 59 -53.97 -31.22 7.22
N SER A 60 -54.57 -30.05 7.46
CA SER A 60 -54.80 -29.06 6.40
C SER A 60 -53.46 -28.53 5.83
N LEU A 61 -53.47 -28.10 4.56
CA LEU A 61 -52.32 -27.49 3.92
C LEU A 61 -51.81 -26.31 4.74
N VAL A 62 -52.68 -25.48 5.29
CA VAL A 62 -52.34 -24.32 6.14
C VAL A 62 -51.57 -24.76 7.39
N ALA A 63 -52.02 -25.86 8.06
CA ALA A 63 -51.32 -26.38 9.23
C ALA A 63 -49.95 -26.97 8.88
N GLN A 64 -49.84 -27.66 7.75
CA GLN A 64 -48.58 -28.24 7.28
C GLN A 64 -47.57 -27.14 6.90
N GLU A 65 -47.98 -26.14 6.12
CA GLU A 65 -47.12 -25.02 5.72
C GLU A 65 -46.70 -24.17 6.92
N GLY A 66 -47.65 -23.86 7.82
CA GLY A 66 -47.35 -23.13 9.04
C GLY A 66 -46.33 -23.86 9.92
N ASN A 67 -46.51 -25.17 10.15
CA ASN A 67 -45.54 -25.98 10.90
C ASN A 67 -44.17 -26.05 10.22
N ARG A 68 -44.14 -26.20 8.89
CA ARG A 68 -42.87 -26.17 8.11
C ARG A 68 -42.16 -24.84 8.27
N MET A 69 -42.88 -23.73 8.30
CA MET A 69 -42.30 -22.40 8.55
C MET A 69 -41.75 -22.30 9.97
N LEU A 70 -42.46 -22.76 10.99
CA LEU A 70 -41.98 -22.76 12.38
C LEU A 70 -40.71 -23.61 12.55
N ASP A 71 -40.65 -24.78 11.90
CA ASP A 71 -39.47 -25.65 11.94
C ASP A 71 -38.28 -25.01 11.22
N LYS A 72 -38.46 -24.31 10.10
CA LYS A 72 -37.40 -23.52 9.45
C LYS A 72 -36.86 -22.40 10.37
N ILE A 73 -37.77 -21.70 11.07
CA ILE A 73 -37.37 -20.65 12.04
C ILE A 73 -36.54 -21.28 13.16
N ARG A 74 -37.00 -22.42 13.72
CA ARG A 74 -36.30 -23.14 14.80
C ARG A 74 -34.90 -23.59 14.37
N LEU A 75 -34.74 -24.14 13.15
CA LEU A 75 -33.46 -24.54 12.59
C LEU A 75 -32.53 -23.34 12.40
N GLY A 76 -33.05 -22.23 11.87
CA GLY A 76 -32.26 -20.99 11.69
C GLY A 76 -31.76 -20.40 13.01
N ILE A 77 -32.62 -20.44 14.08
CA ILE A 77 -32.22 -19.97 15.41
C ILE A 77 -31.17 -20.89 16.03
N ASN A 78 -31.29 -22.22 15.87
CA ASN A 78 -30.27 -23.17 16.33
C ASN A 78 -28.94 -22.93 15.67
N LYS A 79 -28.92 -22.66 14.34
CA LYS A 79 -27.71 -22.32 13.60
C LYS A 79 -27.11 -21.02 14.12
N ALA A 80 -27.91 -19.97 14.29
CA ALA A 80 -27.48 -18.69 14.86
C ALA A 80 -26.92 -18.83 16.30
N TYR A 81 -27.50 -19.72 17.10
CA TYR A 81 -27.01 -20.02 18.46
C TYR A 81 -25.60 -20.64 18.39
N GLN A 82 -25.37 -21.63 17.52
CA GLN A 82 -24.04 -22.23 17.33
C GLN A 82 -23.02 -21.18 16.84
N GLU A 83 -23.36 -20.38 15.83
CA GLU A 83 -22.48 -19.32 15.31
C GLU A 83 -22.09 -18.31 16.41
N VAL A 84 -23.01 -17.92 17.29
CA VAL A 84 -22.72 -17.04 18.42
C VAL A 84 -21.88 -17.75 19.49
N CYS A 85 -22.06 -19.05 19.73
CA CYS A 85 -21.23 -19.83 20.63
C CYS A 85 -19.79 -19.95 20.13
N ASP A 86 -19.61 -20.10 18.81
CA ASP A 86 -18.29 -20.30 18.19
C ASP A 86 -17.49 -18.99 18.08
N THR A 87 -18.20 -17.85 17.96
CA THR A 87 -17.57 -16.54 17.76
C THR A 87 -17.39 -15.73 19.05
N ASP A 88 -18.31 -15.84 20.00
CA ASP A 88 -18.38 -14.98 21.17
C ASP A 88 -18.09 -15.75 22.46
N GLY A 89 -17.32 -15.17 23.37
CA GLY A 89 -17.02 -15.75 24.69
C GLY A 89 -18.24 -15.91 25.61
N TYR A 90 -19.41 -15.32 25.26
CA TYR A 90 -20.66 -15.45 26.01
C TYR A 90 -21.89 -15.29 25.09
N VAL A 91 -22.94 -16.07 25.36
CA VAL A 91 -24.18 -16.10 24.58
C VAL A 91 -25.32 -15.48 25.36
N THR A 92 -26.12 -14.61 24.70
CA THR A 92 -27.36 -14.04 25.25
C THR A 92 -28.52 -14.28 24.29
N ALA A 93 -29.77 -14.36 24.80
CA ALA A 93 -30.96 -14.50 23.97
C ALA A 93 -31.09 -13.36 22.93
N GLU A 94 -30.66 -12.18 23.28
CA GLU A 94 -30.67 -11.02 22.38
C GLU A 94 -29.63 -11.15 21.24
N LYS A 95 -28.42 -11.61 21.53
CA LYS A 95 -27.41 -11.89 20.50
C LYS A 95 -27.91 -12.93 19.49
N VAL A 96 -28.47 -14.02 19.98
CA VAL A 96 -29.04 -15.09 19.12
C VAL A 96 -30.18 -14.56 18.25
N ARG A 97 -31.10 -13.77 18.84
CA ARG A 97 -32.19 -13.13 18.06
C ARG A 97 -31.62 -12.23 16.97
N ASN A 98 -30.68 -11.38 17.34
CA ASN A 98 -30.07 -10.40 16.43
C ASN A 98 -29.29 -11.10 15.29
N ALA A 99 -28.54 -12.16 15.60
CA ALA A 99 -27.86 -12.99 14.62
C ALA A 99 -28.84 -13.64 13.65
N TYR A 100 -29.94 -14.24 14.16
CA TYR A 100 -30.99 -14.84 13.35
C TYR A 100 -31.74 -13.85 12.46
N LEU A 101 -32.05 -12.66 13.00
CA LEU A 101 -32.77 -11.61 12.27
C LEU A 101 -31.81 -10.73 11.41
N GLY A 102 -30.51 -10.96 11.48
CA GLY A 102 -29.52 -10.06 10.85
C GLY A 102 -29.47 -8.68 11.50
N LEU A 103 -30.03 -8.52 12.71
CA LEU A 103 -30.03 -7.26 13.46
C LEU A 103 -28.78 -7.19 14.33
N GLY A 104 -28.04 -6.09 14.25
CA GLY A 104 -26.86 -5.86 15.11
C GLY A 104 -25.53 -6.36 14.56
N GLN A 105 -25.48 -7.06 13.45
CA GLN A 105 -24.28 -7.04 12.61
C GLN A 105 -24.30 -5.68 11.88
N ASN A 106 -23.68 -4.68 12.47
CA ASN A 106 -23.16 -3.55 11.69
C ASN A 106 -22.16 -4.15 10.71
N HIS A 107 -22.68 -4.62 9.57
CA HIS A 107 -21.82 -5.13 8.51
C HIS A 107 -20.89 -4.00 8.10
N LYS A 108 -19.65 -4.09 8.52
CA LYS A 108 -18.63 -3.18 8.04
C LYS A 108 -18.59 -3.28 6.52
N THR A 109 -18.76 -2.14 5.86
CA THR A 109 -18.68 -2.05 4.41
C THR A 109 -17.30 -1.59 3.99
N LEU A 110 -16.89 -1.94 2.79
CA LEU A 110 -15.54 -1.69 2.29
C LEU A 110 -15.20 -0.19 2.28
N LEU A 111 -16.05 0.63 1.69
CA LEU A 111 -15.78 2.07 1.57
C LEU A 111 -15.88 2.78 2.91
N ALA A 112 -16.77 2.37 3.82
CA ALA A 112 -16.85 2.94 5.17
C ALA A 112 -15.56 2.67 5.96
N VAL A 113 -15.04 1.43 5.92
CA VAL A 113 -13.75 1.08 6.56
C VAL A 113 -12.58 1.79 5.92
N PHE A 114 -12.57 1.88 4.59
CA PHE A 114 -11.52 2.60 3.87
C PHE A 114 -11.53 4.10 4.17
N LYS A 115 -12.70 4.70 4.24
CA LYS A 115 -12.88 6.12 4.60
C LYS A 115 -12.36 6.39 6.01
N GLN A 116 -12.75 5.59 6.99
CA GLN A 116 -12.26 5.71 8.36
C GLN A 116 -10.73 5.60 8.43
N HIS A 117 -10.15 4.63 7.72
CA HIS A 117 -8.69 4.51 7.61
C HIS A 117 -8.06 5.78 7.05
N ASN A 118 -8.64 6.38 5.99
CA ASN A 118 -8.10 7.59 5.38
C ASN A 118 -8.19 8.80 6.32
N GLU A 119 -9.25 8.91 7.10
CA GLU A 119 -9.42 9.96 8.12
C GLU A 119 -8.36 9.82 9.22
N ASP A 120 -8.11 8.61 9.68
CA ASP A 120 -7.10 8.34 10.71
C ASP A 120 -5.67 8.49 10.17
N TYR A 121 -5.45 8.15 8.89
CA TYR A 121 -4.19 8.37 8.20
C TYR A 121 -3.91 9.87 8.04
N ALA A 122 -4.93 10.67 7.70
CA ALA A 122 -4.80 12.13 7.53
C ALA A 122 -4.28 12.82 8.80
N LYS A 123 -4.73 12.38 9.99
CA LYS A 123 -4.26 12.90 11.29
C LYS A 123 -2.76 12.67 11.54
N GLN A 124 -2.15 11.70 10.84
CA GLN A 124 -0.75 11.31 10.98
C GLN A 124 0.15 11.95 9.90
N VAL A 125 -0.43 12.62 8.89
CA VAL A 125 0.32 13.29 7.83
C VAL A 125 1.18 14.42 8.42
N GLY A 126 2.42 14.50 7.96
CA GLY A 126 3.40 15.47 8.46
C GLY A 126 4.13 15.06 9.75
N LYS A 127 3.60 14.09 10.50
CA LYS A 127 4.25 13.53 11.71
C LYS A 127 4.95 12.21 11.43
N MET A 128 4.18 11.19 11.07
CA MET A 128 4.66 9.82 10.85
C MET A 128 4.44 9.33 9.42
N LYS A 129 3.54 9.97 8.70
CA LYS A 129 3.10 9.55 7.36
C LYS A 129 3.32 10.65 6.34
N SER A 130 3.66 10.28 5.10
CA SER A 130 3.82 11.24 4.02
C SER A 130 2.48 11.60 3.37
N GLU A 131 2.31 12.86 3.01
CA GLU A 131 1.16 13.36 2.27
C GLU A 131 0.96 12.59 0.95
N ARG A 132 2.03 12.27 0.24
CA ARG A 132 1.98 11.50 -1.01
C ARG A 132 1.39 10.09 -0.83
N SER A 133 1.66 9.45 0.31
CA SER A 133 1.07 8.14 0.64
C SER A 133 -0.41 8.29 0.94
N TYR A 134 -0.82 9.33 1.68
CA TYR A 134 -2.21 9.65 1.93
C TYR A 134 -3.00 9.86 0.63
N TRP A 135 -2.49 10.69 -0.28
CA TRP A 135 -3.08 10.90 -1.60
C TRP A 135 -3.30 9.60 -2.38
N LYS A 136 -2.36 8.66 -2.29
CA LYS A 136 -2.51 7.34 -2.93
C LYS A 136 -3.71 6.57 -2.37
N TYR A 137 -3.91 6.55 -1.06
CA TYR A 137 -5.08 5.92 -0.45
C TYR A 137 -6.38 6.60 -0.88
N CYS A 138 -6.41 7.92 -0.98
CA CYS A 138 -7.57 8.66 -1.48
C CYS A 138 -7.90 8.30 -2.94
N VAL A 139 -6.89 8.21 -3.80
CA VAL A 139 -7.07 7.80 -5.21
C VAL A 139 -7.66 6.39 -5.30
N VAL A 140 -7.14 5.43 -4.52
CA VAL A 140 -7.63 4.05 -4.51
C VAL A 140 -9.08 3.99 -3.99
N TYR A 141 -9.40 4.73 -2.94
CA TYR A 141 -10.76 4.86 -2.45
C TYR A 141 -11.72 5.34 -3.55
N ASN A 142 -11.35 6.39 -4.28
CA ASN A 142 -12.18 6.93 -5.36
C ASN A 142 -12.37 5.90 -6.49
N HIS A 143 -11.32 5.18 -6.89
CA HIS A 143 -11.42 4.13 -7.90
C HIS A 143 -12.31 2.97 -7.44
N LEU A 144 -12.22 2.54 -6.18
CA LEU A 144 -13.10 1.51 -5.62
C LEU A 144 -14.55 1.98 -5.59
N SER A 145 -14.81 3.21 -5.15
CA SER A 145 -16.16 3.79 -5.12
C SER A 145 -16.79 3.82 -6.51
N GLU A 146 -16.02 4.25 -7.51
CA GLU A 146 -16.47 4.30 -8.90
C GLU A 146 -16.73 2.88 -9.46
N PHE A 147 -15.82 1.95 -9.22
CA PHE A 147 -15.95 0.55 -9.62
C PHE A 147 -17.20 -0.12 -9.04
N ILE A 148 -17.44 0.02 -7.73
CA ILE A 148 -18.62 -0.53 -7.06
C ILE A 148 -19.89 0.06 -7.66
N LYS A 149 -19.93 1.37 -7.89
CA LYS A 149 -21.08 2.06 -8.49
C LYS A 149 -21.34 1.59 -9.91
N GLN A 150 -20.30 1.44 -10.72
CA GLN A 150 -20.45 1.05 -12.14
C GLN A 150 -20.79 -0.43 -12.30
N ARG A 151 -20.07 -1.32 -11.61
CA ARG A 151 -20.16 -2.76 -11.81
C ARG A 151 -21.30 -3.40 -11.01
N TYR A 152 -21.49 -2.98 -9.76
CA TYR A 152 -22.46 -3.56 -8.84
C TYR A 152 -23.72 -2.72 -8.66
N LYS A 153 -23.76 -1.48 -9.20
CA LYS A 153 -24.89 -0.54 -9.04
C LYS A 153 -25.23 -0.23 -7.57
N MET A 154 -24.23 -0.29 -6.71
CA MET A 154 -24.34 -0.06 -5.27
C MET A 154 -23.50 1.13 -4.86
N SER A 155 -23.83 1.74 -3.70
CA SER A 155 -23.05 2.82 -3.10
C SER A 155 -21.85 2.30 -2.30
N ASP A 156 -21.92 1.09 -1.78
CA ASP A 156 -20.88 0.39 -1.01
C ASP A 156 -21.17 -1.11 -1.00
N ILE A 157 -20.21 -1.94 -0.55
CA ILE A 157 -20.34 -3.40 -0.47
C ILE A 157 -19.91 -3.91 0.90
N ALA A 158 -20.67 -4.88 1.46
CA ALA A 158 -20.30 -5.49 2.73
C ALA A 158 -18.98 -6.27 2.61
N LEU A 159 -18.08 -6.14 3.60
CA LEU A 159 -16.78 -6.83 3.57
C LEU A 159 -16.91 -8.35 3.35
N ARG A 160 -17.93 -8.97 3.96
CA ARG A 160 -18.20 -10.42 3.81
C ARG A 160 -18.55 -10.87 2.39
N GLU A 161 -18.97 -9.93 1.52
CA GLU A 161 -19.33 -10.20 0.13
C GLU A 161 -18.14 -10.08 -0.82
N LEU A 162 -16.98 -9.68 -0.31
CA LEU A 162 -15.75 -9.59 -1.09
C LEU A 162 -15.25 -11.00 -1.42
N THR A 163 -15.16 -11.28 -2.71
CA THR A 163 -14.67 -12.54 -3.27
C THR A 163 -13.35 -12.33 -4.02
N PRO A 164 -12.59 -13.40 -4.32
CA PRO A 164 -11.44 -13.28 -5.22
C PRO A 164 -11.80 -12.71 -6.59
N ALA A 165 -13.01 -12.98 -7.11
CA ALA A 165 -13.50 -12.40 -8.35
C ALA A 165 -13.64 -10.87 -8.27
N PHE A 166 -14.09 -10.32 -7.12
CA PHE A 166 -14.11 -8.87 -6.92
C PHE A 166 -12.72 -8.24 -7.07
N ILE A 167 -11.67 -8.91 -6.56
CA ILE A 167 -10.29 -8.41 -6.63
C ILE A 167 -9.80 -8.39 -8.08
N THR A 168 -10.04 -9.47 -8.83
CA THR A 168 -9.64 -9.55 -10.25
C THR A 168 -10.44 -8.60 -11.14
N ASP A 169 -11.74 -8.43 -10.87
CA ASP A 169 -12.58 -7.48 -11.60
C ASP A 169 -12.15 -6.02 -11.35
N PHE A 170 -11.74 -5.69 -10.12
CA PHE A 170 -11.20 -4.37 -9.83
C PHE A 170 -9.86 -4.12 -10.53
N GLU A 171 -8.97 -5.14 -10.59
CA GLU A 171 -7.74 -5.04 -11.39
C GLU A 171 -8.07 -4.78 -12.86
N LEU A 172 -9.01 -5.56 -13.42
CA LEU A 172 -9.44 -5.40 -14.82
C LEU A 172 -9.97 -3.98 -15.06
N PHE A 173 -10.82 -3.45 -14.17
CA PHE A 173 -11.31 -2.08 -14.23
C PHE A 173 -10.19 -1.05 -14.26
N LEU A 174 -9.16 -1.22 -13.41
CA LEU A 174 -7.99 -0.32 -13.40
C LEU A 174 -7.20 -0.37 -14.70
N ARG A 175 -7.14 -1.54 -15.36
CA ARG A 175 -6.43 -1.72 -16.64
C ARG A 175 -7.22 -1.19 -17.82
N THR A 176 -8.50 -1.50 -17.91
CA THR A 176 -9.34 -1.22 -19.08
C THR A 176 -9.99 0.16 -19.02
N GLU A 177 -10.69 0.46 -17.93
CA GLU A 177 -11.43 1.73 -17.81
C GLU A 177 -10.52 2.91 -17.44
N LYS A 178 -9.47 2.65 -16.63
CA LYS A 178 -8.53 3.67 -16.19
C LYS A 178 -7.22 3.70 -17.00
N ASN A 179 -7.02 2.76 -17.92
CA ASN A 179 -5.82 2.66 -18.76
C ASN A 179 -4.49 2.71 -18.00
N HIS A 180 -4.45 2.07 -16.81
CA HIS A 180 -3.25 2.04 -15.98
C HIS A 180 -2.31 0.89 -16.38
N CYS A 181 -0.99 1.19 -16.45
CA CYS A 181 0.04 0.18 -16.64
C CYS A 181 0.20 -0.71 -15.39
N THR A 182 0.75 -1.91 -15.57
CA THR A 182 0.92 -2.94 -14.53
C THR A 182 1.51 -2.39 -13.22
N ASN A 183 2.55 -1.55 -13.29
CA ASN A 183 3.17 -1.00 -12.09
C ASN A 183 2.28 0.00 -11.34
N THR A 184 1.41 0.73 -12.05
CA THR A 184 0.42 1.62 -11.43
C THR A 184 -0.69 0.81 -10.79
N VAL A 185 -1.20 -0.21 -11.47
CA VAL A 185 -2.18 -1.16 -10.93
C VAL A 185 -1.63 -1.81 -9.66
N TRP A 186 -0.42 -2.39 -9.71
CA TRP A 186 0.26 -2.94 -8.54
C TRP A 186 0.29 -1.92 -7.38
N SER A 187 0.66 -0.68 -7.69
CA SER A 187 0.75 0.40 -6.69
C SER A 187 -0.61 0.74 -6.05
N TYR A 188 -1.72 0.54 -6.74
CA TYR A 188 -3.08 0.78 -6.22
C TYR A 188 -3.67 -0.45 -5.52
N MET A 189 -3.31 -1.66 -5.95
CA MET A 189 -3.74 -2.88 -5.26
C MET A 189 -3.14 -3.02 -3.86
N MET A 190 -1.92 -2.47 -3.60
CA MET A 190 -1.28 -2.55 -2.29
C MET A 190 -2.03 -1.81 -1.17
N PRO A 191 -2.46 -0.54 -1.32
CA PRO A 191 -3.34 0.12 -0.35
C PRO A 191 -4.64 -0.64 -0.12
N PHE A 192 -5.28 -1.13 -1.17
CA PHE A 192 -6.50 -1.93 -1.04
C PHE A 192 -6.26 -3.20 -0.21
N ARG A 193 -5.22 -3.97 -0.53
CA ARG A 193 -4.82 -5.14 0.25
C ARG A 193 -4.54 -4.81 1.73
N SER A 194 -3.95 -3.64 2.01
CA SER A 194 -3.72 -3.18 3.38
C SER A 194 -5.02 -2.98 4.16
N ILE A 195 -6.06 -2.45 3.52
CA ILE A 195 -7.40 -2.31 4.15
C ILE A 195 -8.03 -3.67 4.43
N ILE A 196 -7.94 -4.60 3.47
CA ILE A 196 -8.45 -5.97 3.64
C ILE A 196 -7.71 -6.67 4.78
N PHE A 197 -6.39 -6.53 4.86
CA PHE A 197 -5.60 -7.09 5.96
C PHE A 197 -6.01 -6.51 7.32
N THR A 198 -6.28 -5.20 7.39
CA THR A 198 -6.84 -4.57 8.59
C THR A 198 -8.21 -5.15 8.95
N ALA A 199 -9.07 -5.39 7.96
CA ALA A 199 -10.39 -5.99 8.19
C ALA A 199 -10.30 -7.42 8.73
N ILE A 200 -9.35 -8.22 8.24
CA ILE A 200 -9.09 -9.58 8.74
C ILE A 200 -8.59 -9.55 10.18
N ASN A 201 -7.59 -8.71 10.48
CA ASN A 201 -7.01 -8.60 11.82
C ASN A 201 -8.03 -8.12 12.88
N ASN A 202 -9.03 -7.35 12.47
CA ASN A 202 -10.12 -6.91 13.35
C ASN A 202 -11.30 -7.91 13.38
N GLY A 203 -11.20 -9.07 12.72
CA GLY A 203 -12.26 -10.08 12.69
C GLY A 203 -13.50 -9.66 11.88
N TRP A 204 -13.43 -8.61 11.05
CA TRP A 204 -14.56 -8.16 10.22
C TRP A 204 -14.69 -8.96 8.93
N LEU A 205 -13.64 -9.69 8.56
CA LEU A 205 -13.56 -10.53 7.39
C LEU A 205 -12.89 -11.87 7.75
N ALA A 206 -13.58 -12.97 7.54
CA ALA A 206 -13.11 -14.30 7.95
C ALA A 206 -12.09 -14.93 6.99
N ARG A 207 -12.11 -14.55 5.70
CA ARG A 207 -11.23 -15.11 4.67
C ARG A 207 -10.61 -13.99 3.85
N ASP A 208 -9.35 -14.16 3.47
CA ASP A 208 -8.64 -13.19 2.62
C ASP A 208 -9.07 -13.35 1.15
N PRO A 209 -9.77 -12.39 0.54
CA PRO A 209 -10.12 -12.42 -0.87
C PRO A 209 -8.89 -12.28 -1.80
N PHE A 210 -7.74 -11.86 -1.27
CA PHE A 210 -6.47 -11.77 -2.01
C PHE A 210 -5.66 -13.08 -1.96
N TYR A 211 -6.15 -14.16 -1.32
CA TYR A 211 -5.34 -15.37 -1.09
C TYR A 211 -4.73 -15.96 -2.38
N ALA A 212 -5.49 -15.94 -3.48
CA ALA A 212 -5.05 -16.43 -4.79
C ALA A 212 -4.60 -15.30 -5.74
N TYR A 213 -4.57 -14.04 -5.26
CA TYR A 213 -4.24 -12.91 -6.10
C TYR A 213 -2.74 -12.63 -6.10
N HIS A 214 -2.12 -12.74 -7.27
CA HIS A 214 -0.71 -12.45 -7.48
C HIS A 214 -0.55 -11.46 -8.61
N ILE A 215 0.02 -10.29 -8.31
CA ILE A 215 0.47 -9.32 -9.29
C ILE A 215 1.96 -9.06 -9.09
N THR A 216 2.74 -9.33 -10.12
CA THR A 216 4.17 -9.03 -10.13
C THR A 216 4.43 -7.67 -10.71
N LYS A 217 5.37 -6.97 -10.10
CA LYS A 217 5.82 -5.69 -10.59
C LYS A 217 6.74 -5.91 -11.79
N GLU A 218 6.44 -5.23 -12.90
CA GLU A 218 7.31 -5.24 -14.07
C GLU A 218 8.62 -4.50 -13.76
N GLU A 219 9.73 -5.08 -14.19
CA GLU A 219 11.01 -4.39 -14.12
C GLU A 219 11.02 -3.15 -15.01
N THR A 220 11.32 -2.02 -14.42
CA THR A 220 11.49 -0.77 -15.17
C THR A 220 12.96 -0.57 -15.50
N LYS A 221 13.28 -0.49 -16.78
CA LYS A 221 14.61 -0.08 -17.24
C LYS A 221 14.80 1.39 -16.90
N ARG A 222 15.51 1.68 -15.81
CA ARG A 222 15.85 3.06 -15.41
C ARG A 222 17.12 3.45 -16.13
N GLY A 223 17.02 4.51 -16.93
CA GLY A 223 18.18 5.06 -17.64
C GLY A 223 19.12 5.76 -16.67
N PHE A 224 20.38 5.83 -17.07
CA PHE A 224 21.43 6.65 -16.48
C PHE A 224 22.18 7.37 -17.61
N LEU A 225 22.98 8.37 -17.28
CA LEU A 225 23.85 9.04 -18.25
C LEU A 225 25.21 8.36 -18.28
N THR A 226 25.73 8.18 -19.48
CA THR A 226 27.09 7.68 -19.70
C THR A 226 28.13 8.74 -19.34
N LYS A 227 29.41 8.38 -19.33
CA LYS A 227 30.51 9.30 -19.09
C LYS A 227 30.55 10.44 -20.15
N GLU A 228 30.33 10.07 -21.41
CA GLU A 228 30.30 10.99 -22.56
C GLU A 228 29.13 11.99 -22.42
N GLU A 229 27.96 11.50 -22.02
CA GLU A 229 26.77 12.35 -21.81
C GLU A 229 26.94 13.31 -20.63
N ILE A 230 27.57 12.86 -19.53
CA ILE A 230 27.92 13.75 -18.39
C ILE A 230 28.92 14.78 -18.86
N THR A 231 29.94 14.39 -19.63
CA THR A 231 30.95 15.31 -20.20
C THR A 231 30.31 16.33 -21.14
N ALA A 232 29.37 15.89 -21.98
CA ALA A 232 28.61 16.80 -22.86
C ALA A 232 27.78 17.83 -22.07
N LEU A 233 27.20 17.45 -20.93
CA LEU A 233 26.53 18.40 -20.02
C LEU A 233 27.50 19.39 -19.40
N ILE A 234 28.66 18.93 -18.93
CA ILE A 234 29.71 19.81 -18.33
C ILE A 234 30.20 20.86 -19.33
N ASN A 235 30.44 20.46 -20.56
CA ASN A 235 30.96 21.34 -21.62
C ASN A 235 29.86 22.19 -22.30
N GLY A 236 28.59 21.93 -21.97
CA GLY A 236 27.45 22.64 -22.55
C GLY A 236 27.43 24.12 -22.18
N THR A 237 27.23 24.97 -23.17
CA THR A 237 27.10 26.44 -23.01
C THR A 237 25.65 26.84 -23.22
N PHE A 238 25.14 27.72 -22.37
CA PHE A 238 23.73 28.10 -22.38
C PHE A 238 23.56 29.63 -22.39
N LYS A 239 22.68 30.12 -23.25
CA LYS A 239 22.33 31.56 -23.27
C LYS A 239 21.61 32.04 -22.01
N LYS A 240 20.89 31.12 -21.34
CA LYS A 240 20.10 31.42 -20.13
C LYS A 240 20.89 30.98 -18.90
N LYS A 241 21.20 31.89 -17.98
CA LYS A 241 21.83 31.59 -16.67
C LYS A 241 21.05 30.52 -15.86
N SER A 242 19.71 30.50 -15.99
CA SER A 242 18.89 29.48 -15.33
C SER A 242 19.17 28.05 -15.82
N PHE A 243 19.55 27.89 -17.09
CA PHE A 243 19.89 26.55 -17.63
C PHE A 243 21.28 26.11 -17.17
N GLU A 244 22.21 27.07 -17.05
CA GLU A 244 23.54 26.85 -16.47
C GLU A 244 23.43 26.38 -15.01
N LEU A 245 22.62 27.07 -14.21
CA LEU A 245 22.33 26.67 -12.82
C LEU A 245 21.73 25.26 -12.76
N ILE A 246 20.72 24.96 -13.58
CA ILE A 246 20.07 23.64 -13.59
C ILE A 246 21.05 22.54 -14.00
N ARG A 247 21.91 22.80 -14.99
CA ARG A 247 23.00 21.91 -15.40
C ARG A 247 23.92 21.59 -14.23
N ASP A 248 24.43 22.65 -13.56
CA ASP A 248 25.38 22.50 -12.47
C ASP A 248 24.79 21.76 -11.28
N LEU A 249 23.57 22.08 -10.89
CA LEU A 249 22.87 21.36 -9.83
C LEU A 249 22.59 19.88 -10.19
N PHE A 250 22.31 19.60 -11.46
CA PHE A 250 22.14 18.22 -11.91
C PHE A 250 23.45 17.45 -11.87
N ILE A 251 24.57 18.08 -12.31
CA ILE A 251 25.91 17.51 -12.23
C ILE A 251 26.33 17.31 -10.77
N PHE A 252 26.03 18.26 -9.89
CA PHE A 252 26.22 18.09 -8.44
C PHE A 252 25.57 16.81 -7.94
N CYS A 253 24.32 16.56 -8.33
CA CYS A 253 23.63 15.31 -7.99
C CYS A 253 24.24 14.07 -8.69
N CYS A 254 24.82 14.20 -9.87
CA CYS A 254 25.56 13.12 -10.55
C CYS A 254 26.84 12.71 -9.81
N PHE A 255 27.46 13.62 -9.06
CA PHE A 255 28.71 13.38 -8.32
C PHE A 255 28.52 13.19 -6.81
N THR A 256 27.32 13.42 -6.27
CA THR A 256 27.00 13.21 -4.85
C THR A 256 25.95 12.12 -4.61
N GLY A 257 25.20 11.76 -5.64
CA GLY A 257 24.09 10.80 -5.51
C GLY A 257 22.89 11.31 -4.72
N LEU A 258 22.87 12.57 -4.31
CA LEU A 258 21.75 13.15 -3.59
C LEU A 258 20.49 13.21 -4.46
N SER A 259 19.33 13.05 -3.83
CA SER A 259 18.07 13.35 -4.51
C SER A 259 17.88 14.86 -4.61
N TRP A 260 17.00 15.31 -5.53
CA TRP A 260 16.65 16.74 -5.60
C TRP A 260 16.26 17.31 -4.22
N ARG A 261 15.48 16.58 -3.45
CA ARG A 261 14.99 17.05 -2.17
C ARG A 261 16.08 17.09 -1.09
N ASP A 262 16.98 16.11 -1.09
CA ASP A 262 18.11 16.07 -0.15
C ASP A 262 19.06 17.23 -0.48
N MET A 263 19.37 17.47 -1.77
CA MET A 263 20.16 18.63 -2.22
C MET A 263 19.49 19.98 -1.87
N TYR A 264 18.16 20.08 -2.08
CA TYR A 264 17.40 21.30 -1.77
C TYR A 264 17.49 21.70 -0.29
N ASN A 265 17.57 20.71 0.59
CA ASN A 265 17.61 20.92 2.04
C ASN A 265 19.05 21.05 2.60
N LEU A 266 20.09 20.98 1.78
CA LEU A 266 21.45 21.16 2.27
C LEU A 266 21.70 22.57 2.81
N THR A 267 22.37 22.63 3.96
CA THR A 267 22.88 23.83 4.61
C THR A 267 24.39 23.71 4.80
N GLU A 268 25.04 24.76 5.22
CA GLU A 268 26.48 24.74 5.54
C GLU A 268 26.82 23.77 6.66
N GLU A 269 25.91 23.55 7.61
CA GLU A 269 26.08 22.58 8.71
C GLU A 269 26.29 21.14 8.22
N ASN A 270 25.79 20.82 7.01
CA ASN A 270 25.99 19.52 6.40
C ASN A 270 27.41 19.32 5.84
N LEU A 271 28.18 20.38 5.70
CA LEU A 271 29.58 20.33 5.24
C LEU A 271 30.51 20.18 6.44
N GLN A 272 31.22 19.08 6.53
CA GLN A 272 32.11 18.79 7.64
C GLN A 272 33.44 18.21 7.14
N THR A 273 34.57 18.75 7.62
CA THR A 273 35.87 18.09 7.44
C THR A 273 35.87 16.81 8.30
N SER A 274 36.20 15.69 7.67
CA SER A 274 36.18 14.39 8.36
C SER A 274 37.60 13.94 8.73
N PHE A 275 37.72 12.74 9.31
CA PHE A 275 38.94 12.11 9.81
C PHE A 275 40.06 12.01 8.76
N ASP A 276 39.72 12.01 7.46
CA ASP A 276 40.62 11.91 6.33
C ASP A 276 41.08 13.28 5.80
N GLY A 277 40.78 14.38 6.51
CA GLY A 277 41.11 15.77 6.11
C GLY A 277 40.32 16.30 4.91
N HIS A 278 39.38 15.53 4.39
CA HIS A 278 38.55 15.93 3.25
C HIS A 278 37.16 16.44 3.70
N LEU A 279 36.57 17.24 2.82
CA LEU A 279 35.22 17.76 3.02
C LEU A 279 34.17 16.68 2.65
N TRP A 280 33.24 16.48 3.54
CA TRP A 280 32.12 15.51 3.41
C TRP A 280 30.78 16.21 3.55
N ILE A 281 29.78 15.70 2.83
CA ILE A 281 28.38 15.98 3.12
C ILE A 281 27.88 14.91 4.08
N LYS A 282 27.45 15.32 5.27
CA LYS A 282 26.78 14.47 6.26
C LYS A 282 25.32 14.89 6.36
N THR A 283 24.42 14.02 5.96
CA THR A 283 22.99 14.31 5.95
C THR A 283 22.15 13.05 6.19
N ASN A 284 20.94 13.22 6.63
CA ASN A 284 19.97 12.13 6.73
C ASN A 284 19.04 12.18 5.53
N ARG A 285 18.91 11.06 4.83
CA ARG A 285 18.04 10.98 3.67
C ARG A 285 16.59 11.22 4.09
N GLN A 286 15.93 12.24 3.56
CA GLN A 286 14.58 12.63 3.95
C GLN A 286 13.54 11.50 3.81
N LYS A 287 13.67 10.64 2.79
CA LYS A 287 12.72 9.55 2.54
C LYS A 287 12.82 8.40 3.53
N THR A 288 14.01 8.13 4.07
CA THR A 288 14.29 6.91 4.86
C THR A 288 14.82 7.20 6.26
N GLY A 289 15.21 8.44 6.55
CA GLY A 289 15.88 8.82 7.79
C GLY A 289 17.30 8.24 7.94
N VAL A 290 17.78 7.49 6.95
CA VAL A 290 19.10 6.83 7.00
C VAL A 290 20.19 7.85 6.73
N GLU A 291 21.25 7.80 7.51
CA GLU A 291 22.45 8.60 7.35
C GLU A 291 23.11 8.35 5.98
N SER A 292 23.54 9.42 5.33
CA SER A 292 24.22 9.41 4.06
C SER A 292 25.47 10.31 4.17
N ASN A 293 26.64 9.68 4.13
CA ASN A 293 27.94 10.34 4.25
C ASN A 293 28.64 10.27 2.90
N ILE A 294 28.86 11.42 2.27
CA ILE A 294 29.38 11.51 0.91
C ILE A 294 30.63 12.38 0.94
N ARG A 295 31.78 11.78 0.62
CA ARG A 295 33.00 12.54 0.41
C ARG A 295 32.88 13.41 -0.84
N LEU A 296 33.13 14.70 -0.72
CA LEU A 296 33.07 15.62 -1.85
C LEU A 296 34.29 15.46 -2.75
N LEU A 297 34.01 15.17 -4.00
CA LEU A 297 34.98 15.25 -5.10
C LEU A 297 35.13 16.71 -5.54
N ASP A 298 36.09 17.00 -6.41
CA ASP A 298 36.40 18.39 -6.79
C ASP A 298 35.25 19.06 -7.58
N VAL A 299 34.56 18.32 -8.46
CA VAL A 299 33.42 18.87 -9.22
C VAL A 299 32.32 19.45 -8.32
N PRO A 300 31.76 18.71 -7.34
CA PRO A 300 30.78 19.29 -6.44
C PRO A 300 31.36 20.42 -5.54
N LYS A 301 32.65 20.41 -5.17
CA LYS A 301 33.27 21.53 -4.45
C LYS A 301 33.23 22.82 -5.27
N HIS A 302 33.68 22.77 -6.52
CA HIS A 302 33.63 23.92 -7.44
C HIS A 302 32.20 24.45 -7.63
N ILE A 303 31.21 23.58 -7.69
CA ILE A 303 29.82 24.02 -7.79
C ILE A 303 29.36 24.74 -6.52
N ILE A 304 29.73 24.23 -5.34
CA ILE A 304 29.42 24.90 -4.06
C ILE A 304 30.09 26.29 -4.04
N GLU A 305 31.38 26.37 -4.37
CA GLU A 305 32.14 27.63 -4.42
C GLU A 305 31.49 28.63 -5.41
N LYS A 306 31.15 28.17 -6.63
CA LYS A 306 30.51 28.98 -7.66
C LYS A 306 29.20 29.63 -7.20
N TYR A 307 28.44 28.96 -6.41
CA TYR A 307 27.10 29.41 -5.95
C TYR A 307 27.07 29.81 -4.47
N SER A 308 28.24 29.95 -3.84
CA SER A 308 28.35 30.38 -2.44
C SER A 308 27.69 31.74 -2.23
N GLY A 309 26.87 31.85 -1.18
CA GLY A 309 26.19 33.11 -0.84
C GLY A 309 25.03 33.49 -1.78
N MET A 310 24.70 32.67 -2.81
CA MET A 310 23.63 32.98 -3.74
C MET A 310 22.28 32.32 -3.33
N ALA A 311 22.28 31.46 -2.32
CA ALA A 311 21.09 30.83 -1.82
C ALA A 311 20.42 31.71 -0.76
N GLU A 312 19.10 31.88 -0.88
CA GLU A 312 18.27 32.45 0.17
C GLU A 312 17.97 31.37 1.24
N ASP A 313 17.51 31.77 2.42
CA ASP A 313 17.05 30.88 3.50
C ASP A 313 18.12 29.95 4.13
N GLY A 314 19.41 30.32 4.11
CA GLY A 314 20.51 29.54 4.72
C GLY A 314 20.81 28.21 4.04
N ARG A 315 20.30 27.97 2.84
CA ARG A 315 20.62 26.79 2.04
C ARG A 315 22.01 26.90 1.41
N LEU A 316 22.63 25.75 1.21
CA LEU A 316 23.96 25.68 0.60
C LEU A 316 23.96 26.08 -0.89
N LEU A 317 22.90 25.78 -1.64
CA LEU A 317 22.79 25.97 -3.08
C LEU A 317 21.46 26.65 -3.45
N PRO A 318 21.42 27.53 -4.46
CA PRO A 318 20.21 28.22 -4.91
C PRO A 318 19.34 27.30 -5.76
N VAL A 319 18.76 26.27 -5.15
CA VAL A 319 17.99 25.23 -5.84
C VAL A 319 16.57 25.71 -6.17
N PRO A 320 16.19 25.84 -7.46
CA PRO A 320 14.84 26.21 -7.87
C PRO A 320 13.81 25.13 -7.50
N CYS A 321 12.52 25.48 -7.56
CA CYS A 321 11.43 24.51 -7.33
C CYS A 321 11.53 23.30 -8.26
N TYR A 322 11.06 22.14 -7.78
CA TYR A 322 11.17 20.86 -8.51
C TYR A 322 10.60 20.88 -9.94
N PRO A 323 9.42 21.47 -10.22
CA PRO A 323 8.92 21.58 -11.59
C PRO A 323 9.91 22.29 -12.52
N HIS A 324 10.49 23.41 -12.09
CA HIS A 324 11.48 24.16 -12.89
C HIS A 324 12.72 23.33 -13.19
N CYS A 325 13.27 22.66 -12.17
CA CYS A 325 14.39 21.73 -12.34
C CYS A 325 14.05 20.57 -13.29
N ARG A 326 12.86 19.98 -13.13
CA ARG A 326 12.41 18.84 -13.95
C ARG A 326 12.25 19.18 -15.42
N TYR A 327 11.69 20.35 -15.73
CA TYR A 327 11.53 20.76 -17.13
C TYR A 327 12.82 21.32 -17.70
N GLY A 328 13.57 22.08 -16.92
CA GLY A 328 14.83 22.67 -17.35
C GLY A 328 15.87 21.63 -17.72
N ILE A 329 16.05 20.54 -16.94
CA ILE A 329 17.06 19.51 -17.27
C ILE A 329 16.75 18.80 -18.59
N LYS A 330 15.49 18.66 -18.99
CA LYS A 330 15.13 18.10 -20.29
C LYS A 330 15.56 19.02 -21.44
N ALA A 331 15.37 20.33 -21.26
CA ALA A 331 15.78 21.32 -22.25
C ALA A 331 17.32 21.41 -22.35
N VAL A 332 18.00 21.38 -21.19
CA VAL A 332 19.46 21.35 -21.10
C VAL A 332 20.03 20.11 -21.81
N ALA A 333 19.54 18.93 -21.49
CA ALA A 333 20.00 17.68 -22.09
C ALA A 333 19.80 17.68 -23.63
N LYS A 334 18.65 18.17 -24.12
CA LYS A 334 18.39 18.30 -25.55
C LYS A 334 19.38 19.25 -26.23
N GLN A 335 19.72 20.37 -25.60
CA GLN A 335 20.73 21.32 -26.16
C GLN A 335 22.13 20.72 -26.19
N CYS A 336 22.44 19.78 -25.27
CA CYS A 336 23.72 19.06 -25.27
C CYS A 336 23.73 17.82 -26.19
N GLY A 337 22.72 17.62 -27.06
CA GLY A 337 22.64 16.49 -27.97
C GLY A 337 22.26 15.15 -27.33
N ILE A 338 21.76 15.16 -26.09
CA ILE A 338 21.38 13.94 -25.39
C ILE A 338 19.94 13.55 -25.76
N ASN A 339 19.78 12.52 -26.60
CA ASN A 339 18.50 12.04 -27.13
C ASN A 339 17.76 11.07 -26.18
N LYS A 340 17.86 11.30 -24.88
CA LYS A 340 17.17 10.55 -23.85
C LYS A 340 16.16 11.42 -23.11
N ASN A 341 15.08 10.83 -22.60
CA ASN A 341 14.19 11.56 -21.70
C ASN A 341 14.84 11.66 -20.32
N VAL A 342 15.67 12.69 -20.14
CA VAL A 342 16.40 12.89 -18.88
C VAL A 342 15.45 13.35 -17.79
N THR A 343 15.49 12.66 -16.66
CA THR A 343 14.73 12.99 -15.44
C THR A 343 15.70 13.30 -14.31
N TRP A 344 15.31 14.14 -13.36
CA TRP A 344 16.18 14.49 -12.25
C TRP A 344 16.71 13.26 -11.48
N HIS A 345 15.90 12.25 -11.33
CA HIS A 345 16.30 11.03 -10.60
C HIS A 345 17.41 10.23 -11.31
N GLN A 346 17.60 10.45 -12.61
CA GLN A 346 18.70 9.81 -13.35
C GLN A 346 20.07 10.34 -12.92
N SER A 347 20.20 11.55 -12.33
CA SER A 347 21.46 11.99 -11.75
C SER A 347 21.96 11.00 -10.69
N ARG A 348 21.07 10.56 -9.81
CA ARG A 348 21.37 9.57 -8.78
C ARG A 348 21.67 8.19 -9.36
N HIS A 349 21.02 7.81 -10.47
CA HIS A 349 21.35 6.59 -11.20
C HIS A 349 22.72 6.68 -11.86
N SER A 350 23.06 7.83 -12.42
CA SER A 350 24.37 8.09 -13.03
C SER A 350 25.50 8.09 -11.97
N TYR A 351 25.25 8.67 -10.79
CA TYR A 351 26.17 8.55 -9.66
C TYR A 351 26.46 7.08 -9.33
N ALA A 352 25.41 6.29 -9.15
CA ALA A 352 25.55 4.90 -8.78
C ALA A 352 26.26 4.07 -9.86
N THR A 353 25.84 4.20 -11.12
CA THR A 353 26.35 3.37 -12.22
C THR A 353 27.64 3.93 -12.80
N THR A 354 27.60 5.19 -13.31
CA THR A 354 28.70 5.77 -14.09
C THR A 354 29.85 6.27 -13.23
N ILE A 355 29.54 6.88 -12.08
CA ILE A 355 30.60 7.46 -11.22
C ILE A 355 31.14 6.42 -10.23
N CYS A 356 30.29 5.61 -9.57
CA CYS A 356 30.75 4.70 -8.52
C CYS A 356 31.06 3.29 -9.04
N LEU A 357 30.03 2.55 -9.49
CA LEU A 357 30.20 1.13 -9.81
C LEU A 357 31.14 0.88 -10.99
N SER A 358 31.10 1.73 -12.05
CA SER A 358 32.03 1.61 -13.19
C SER A 358 33.47 1.91 -12.81
N ASN A 359 33.71 2.64 -11.73
CA ASN A 359 35.04 2.94 -11.20
C ASN A 359 35.43 2.09 -9.98
N GLY A 360 34.78 0.94 -9.77
CA GLY A 360 35.21 -0.05 -8.79
C GLY A 360 34.76 0.19 -7.35
N VAL A 361 33.88 1.15 -7.07
CA VAL A 361 33.31 1.31 -5.73
C VAL A 361 32.44 0.09 -5.39
N PRO A 362 32.66 -0.61 -4.27
CA PRO A 362 31.85 -1.74 -3.86
C PRO A 362 30.38 -1.36 -3.65
N ILE A 363 29.47 -2.27 -3.98
CA ILE A 363 28.02 -2.01 -3.90
C ILE A 363 27.55 -1.74 -2.47
N GLU A 364 28.19 -2.35 -1.48
CA GLU A 364 27.94 -2.15 -0.05
C GLU A 364 28.29 -0.72 0.37
N THR A 365 29.46 -0.24 -0.06
CA THR A 365 29.90 1.14 0.17
C THR A 365 28.96 2.12 -0.49
N LEU A 366 28.62 1.89 -1.76
CA LEU A 366 27.66 2.71 -2.48
C LEU A 366 26.29 2.73 -1.78
N SER A 367 25.83 1.59 -1.27
CA SER A 367 24.54 1.49 -0.56
C SER A 367 24.50 2.40 0.68
N LYS A 368 25.59 2.45 1.45
CA LYS A 368 25.75 3.35 2.60
C LYS A 368 25.81 4.81 2.16
N MET A 369 26.64 5.14 1.18
CA MET A 369 26.75 6.51 0.64
C MET A 369 25.41 7.04 0.14
N MET A 370 24.58 6.19 -0.44
CA MET A 370 23.24 6.52 -0.92
C MET A 370 22.15 6.53 0.16
N GLY A 371 22.42 6.18 1.40
CA GLY A 371 21.44 6.09 2.48
C GLY A 371 20.30 5.10 2.19
N HIS A 372 20.65 3.91 1.69
CA HIS A 372 19.69 2.84 1.45
C HIS A 372 19.53 1.97 2.70
N THR A 373 18.30 1.65 3.07
CA THR A 373 17.98 0.73 4.18
C THR A 373 18.26 -0.74 3.82
N SER A 374 18.35 -1.07 2.53
CA SER A 374 18.58 -2.43 2.03
C SER A 374 19.43 -2.37 0.76
N ILE A 375 20.40 -3.27 0.67
CA ILE A 375 21.26 -3.44 -0.49
C ILE A 375 20.47 -3.76 -1.77
N ARG A 376 19.30 -4.40 -1.66
CA ARG A 376 18.39 -4.63 -2.79
C ARG A 376 18.03 -3.35 -3.54
N SER A 377 17.95 -2.22 -2.82
CA SER A 377 17.71 -0.91 -3.44
C SER A 377 18.88 -0.42 -4.29
N THR A 378 20.09 -0.93 -4.04
CA THR A 378 21.30 -0.60 -4.77
C THR A 378 21.56 -1.60 -5.90
N GLN A 379 21.14 -2.85 -5.75
CA GLN A 379 21.29 -3.90 -6.78
C GLN A 379 20.61 -3.56 -8.10
N ILE A 380 19.61 -2.67 -8.11
CA ILE A 380 19.00 -2.18 -9.36
C ILE A 380 20.01 -1.44 -10.28
N TYR A 381 21.14 -0.97 -9.72
CA TYR A 381 22.22 -0.30 -10.46
C TYR A 381 23.32 -1.28 -10.90
N ALA A 382 23.39 -2.44 -10.27
CA ALA A 382 24.44 -3.45 -10.47
C ALA A 382 24.21 -4.29 -11.74
N LYS A 383 23.76 -3.68 -12.85
CA LYS A 383 23.82 -4.35 -14.14
C LYS A 383 25.29 -4.40 -14.54
N ILE A 384 25.92 -5.54 -14.21
CA ILE A 384 27.32 -5.80 -14.57
C ILE A 384 27.39 -5.85 -16.10
N THR A 385 28.06 -4.91 -16.70
CA THR A 385 28.36 -4.93 -18.14
C THR A 385 29.53 -5.89 -18.40
N ALA A 386 29.56 -6.49 -19.59
CA ALA A 386 30.70 -7.32 -20.00
C ALA A 386 32.05 -6.55 -19.89
N GLU A 387 32.02 -5.26 -20.19
CA GLU A 387 33.16 -4.35 -20.05
C GLU A 387 33.63 -4.26 -18.58
N LYS A 388 32.70 -4.18 -17.62
CA LYS A 388 33.09 -4.16 -16.20
C LYS A 388 33.70 -5.49 -15.76
N VAL A 389 33.14 -6.62 -16.20
CA VAL A 389 33.74 -7.93 -15.92
C VAL A 389 35.16 -8.00 -16.47
N SER A 390 35.38 -7.54 -17.71
CA SER A 390 36.69 -7.51 -18.34
C SER A 390 37.68 -6.65 -17.53
N ASN A 391 37.27 -5.43 -17.17
CA ASN A 391 38.10 -4.51 -16.39
C ASN A 391 38.44 -5.03 -14.99
N ASP A 392 37.47 -5.66 -14.32
CA ASP A 392 37.66 -6.23 -12.98
C ASP A 392 38.62 -7.46 -13.07
N MET A 393 38.51 -8.29 -14.13
CA MET A 393 39.42 -9.41 -14.37
C MET A 393 40.83 -8.94 -14.75
N GLU A 394 40.97 -7.91 -15.56
CA GLU A 394 42.27 -7.33 -15.88
C GLU A 394 42.96 -6.75 -14.63
N ARG A 395 42.19 -6.11 -13.74
CA ARG A 395 42.70 -5.64 -12.46
C ARG A 395 43.14 -6.78 -11.55
N LEU A 396 42.35 -7.86 -11.49
CA LEU A 396 42.69 -9.05 -10.74
C LEU A 396 43.97 -9.71 -11.28
N SER A 397 44.08 -9.91 -12.60
CA SER A 397 45.27 -10.46 -13.24
C SER A 397 46.53 -9.69 -12.87
N LYS A 398 46.49 -8.36 -12.92
CA LYS A 398 47.63 -7.48 -12.48
C LYS A 398 47.99 -7.67 -11.00
N GLN A 399 46.98 -7.95 -10.15
CA GLN A 399 47.21 -8.15 -8.70
C GLN A 399 47.84 -9.50 -8.36
N ILE A 400 47.57 -10.54 -9.16
CA ILE A 400 48.06 -11.89 -8.96
C ILE A 400 49.18 -12.28 -9.95
N GLU A 401 49.68 -11.36 -10.76
CA GLU A 401 50.67 -11.60 -11.82
C GLU A 401 51.89 -12.36 -11.32
N SER A 402 52.45 -11.99 -10.15
CA SER A 402 53.59 -12.70 -9.55
C SER A 402 53.25 -14.12 -9.13
N MET A 403 52.02 -14.34 -8.70
CA MET A 403 51.54 -15.67 -8.32
C MET A 403 51.31 -16.57 -9.55
N GLU A 404 50.71 -16.01 -10.61
CA GLU A 404 50.49 -16.67 -11.89
C GLU A 404 51.84 -17.05 -12.56
N GLN A 405 52.83 -16.15 -12.56
CA GLN A 405 54.17 -16.42 -13.10
C GLN A 405 54.85 -17.58 -12.33
N PHE A 406 54.73 -17.60 -10.99
CA PHE A 406 55.30 -18.68 -10.18
C PHE A 406 54.63 -20.01 -10.49
N ILE A 407 53.31 -20.05 -10.61
CA ILE A 407 52.56 -21.29 -10.90
C ILE A 407 52.84 -21.77 -12.32
N CYS A 408 52.87 -20.89 -13.33
CA CYS A 408 53.18 -21.24 -14.73
C CYS A 408 54.61 -21.74 -14.94
N GLN A 409 55.56 -21.42 -14.06
CA GLN A 409 56.90 -21.97 -14.08
C GLN A 409 57.01 -23.33 -13.39
N THR A 410 56.02 -23.68 -12.56
CA THR A 410 56.02 -24.90 -11.74
C THR A 410 55.19 -26.05 -12.37
N ILE A 411 54.21 -25.71 -13.26
CA ILE A 411 53.44 -26.67 -14.07
C ILE A 411 54.14 -26.91 -15.39
#